data_7407a0bc1aeee0e6d1d12876d3d7c738
#
_entry.id   7407a0bc1aeee0e6d1d12876d3d7c738
#
_cell.length_a   1.000
_cell.length_b   1.000
_cell.length_c   1.000
_cell.angle_alpha   90.00
_cell.angle_beta   90.00
_cell.angle_gamma   90.00
#
_symmetry.space_group_name_H-M   'P 1'
#
loop_
_entity.id
_entity.type
_entity.pdbx_description
1 polymer ?
#
loop_
_entity_poly.entity_id
_entity_poly.type
_entity_poly.pdbx_seq_one_letter_code
_entity_poly.pdbx_strand_id
1 'polypeptide(L)'
;MSKFGELISAQVPVLIDFYTDWNEASLAMDPVIRDVAAALGDKAKVIKIDVDKNQELTEALRIKGLPTLMIYKDGQMVWRQSGEMDANSLISIVQEQV
;
A
#
# COMPACT_ATOMS: atom_id res chain seq x y z
N MET A 1 -14.57 -15.46 -2.60
CA MET A 1 -13.94 -14.15 -2.37
C MET A 1 -12.47 -14.23 -2.78
N SER A 2 -11.95 -13.21 -3.42
CA SER A 2 -10.55 -13.21 -3.81
C SER A 2 -9.63 -13.04 -2.60
N LYS A 3 -8.39 -13.50 -2.75
CA LYS A 3 -7.38 -13.31 -1.71
C LYS A 3 -7.17 -11.84 -1.39
N PHE A 4 -7.19 -10.99 -2.42
CA PHE A 4 -7.07 -9.54 -2.24
C PHE A 4 -8.24 -8.99 -1.41
N GLY A 5 -9.47 -9.44 -1.71
CA GLY A 5 -10.64 -9.05 -0.93
C GLY A 5 -10.49 -9.36 0.55
N GLU A 6 -9.89 -10.50 0.87
CA GLU A 6 -9.63 -10.87 2.26
C GLU A 6 -8.59 -9.93 2.91
N LEU A 7 -7.54 -9.57 2.17
CA LEU A 7 -6.49 -8.69 2.70
C LEU A 7 -7.01 -7.31 3.07
N ILE A 8 -7.94 -6.76 2.28
CA ILE A 8 -8.43 -5.39 2.47
C ILE A 8 -9.64 -5.31 3.40
N SER A 9 -10.18 -6.45 3.86
CA SER A 9 -11.39 -6.50 4.70
C SER A 9 -11.08 -6.37 6.19
N ALA A 10 -10.12 -5.53 6.54
CA ALA A 10 -9.76 -5.30 7.93
C ALA A 10 -10.52 -4.10 8.50
N GLN A 11 -10.72 -4.09 9.81
CA GLN A 11 -11.36 -2.97 10.50
C GLN A 11 -10.42 -1.77 10.63
N VAL A 12 -9.12 -2.02 10.56
CA VAL A 12 -8.11 -0.94 10.55
C VAL A 12 -7.76 -0.60 9.10
N PRO A 13 -7.21 0.60 8.86
CA PRO A 13 -6.74 0.93 7.51
C PRO A 13 -5.68 -0.05 7.03
N VAL A 14 -5.72 -0.36 5.75
CA VAL A 14 -4.73 -1.23 5.10
C VAL A 14 -3.96 -0.39 4.08
N LEU A 15 -2.68 -0.18 4.35
CA LEU A 15 -1.79 0.49 3.40
C LEU A 15 -1.12 -0.56 2.55
N ILE A 16 -1.21 -0.41 1.23
CA ILE A 16 -0.62 -1.35 0.29
C ILE A 16 0.43 -0.63 -0.55
N ASP A 17 1.62 -1.23 -0.61
CA ASP A 17 2.71 -0.79 -1.48
C ASP A 17 2.80 -1.77 -2.65
N PHE A 18 2.33 -1.33 -3.82
CA PHE A 18 2.49 -2.10 -5.05
C PHE A 18 3.86 -1.79 -5.63
N TYR A 19 4.72 -2.78 -5.72
CA TYR A 19 6.14 -2.62 -5.99
C TYR A 19 6.65 -3.63 -6.99
N THR A 20 7.89 -3.43 -7.43
CA THR A 20 8.67 -4.42 -8.14
C THR A 20 10.13 -4.32 -7.71
N ASP A 21 10.86 -5.43 -7.82
CA ASP A 21 12.26 -5.50 -7.38
C ASP A 21 13.25 -4.82 -8.34
N TRP A 22 12.83 -4.52 -9.57
CA TRP A 22 13.71 -3.92 -10.57
C TRP A 22 13.52 -2.41 -10.74
N ASN A 23 12.60 -1.79 -10.02
CA ASN A 23 12.30 -0.36 -10.15
C ASN A 23 12.92 0.39 -8.97
N GLU A 24 13.77 1.39 -9.27
CA GLU A 24 14.48 2.14 -8.22
C GLU A 24 13.54 2.86 -7.26
N ALA A 25 12.48 3.47 -7.79
CA ALA A 25 11.53 4.19 -6.95
C ALA A 25 10.78 3.24 -6.01
N SER A 26 10.44 2.03 -6.48
CA SER A 26 9.86 0.99 -5.65
C SER A 26 10.81 0.57 -4.54
N LEU A 27 12.08 0.33 -4.88
CA LEU A 27 13.09 -0.07 -3.90
C LEU A 27 13.33 1.03 -2.86
N ALA A 28 13.29 2.28 -3.27
CA ALA A 28 13.47 3.41 -2.36
C ALA A 28 12.38 3.49 -1.30
N MET A 29 11.19 2.92 -1.58
CA MET A 29 10.09 2.90 -0.60
C MET A 29 10.25 1.84 0.49
N ASP A 30 11.12 0.85 0.33
CA ASP A 30 11.27 -0.21 1.33
C ASP A 30 11.57 0.32 2.74
N PRO A 31 12.58 1.20 2.93
CA PRO A 31 12.83 1.72 4.28
C PRO A 31 11.69 2.63 4.75
N VAL A 32 11.05 3.38 3.85
CA VAL A 32 9.92 4.24 4.20
C VAL A 32 8.76 3.40 4.71
N ILE A 33 8.42 2.32 4.01
CA ILE A 33 7.32 1.43 4.40
C ILE A 33 7.61 0.77 5.74
N ARG A 34 8.86 0.38 6.01
CA ARG A 34 9.24 -0.17 7.31
C ARG A 34 9.04 0.84 8.44
N ASP A 35 9.42 2.09 8.21
CA ASP A 35 9.25 3.15 9.20
C ASP A 35 7.77 3.42 9.46
N VAL A 36 6.96 3.44 8.41
CA VAL A 36 5.51 3.63 8.52
C VAL A 36 4.87 2.50 9.32
N ALA A 37 5.24 1.26 9.01
CA ALA A 37 4.71 0.09 9.73
C ALA A 37 5.07 0.14 11.21
N ALA A 38 6.32 0.51 11.53
CA ALA A 38 6.77 0.62 12.91
C ALA A 38 6.02 1.71 13.67
N ALA A 39 5.79 2.86 13.02
CA ALA A 39 5.11 3.99 13.65
C ALA A 39 3.63 3.71 13.91
N LEU A 40 2.97 2.99 13.00
CA LEU A 40 1.53 2.73 13.11
C LEU A 40 1.19 1.53 13.99
N GLY A 41 2.10 0.57 14.08
CA GLY A 41 1.90 -0.63 14.89
C GLY A 41 0.61 -1.35 14.50
N ASP A 42 -0.25 -1.64 15.46
CA ASP A 42 -1.50 -2.35 15.24
C ASP A 42 -2.66 -1.45 14.82
N LYS A 43 -2.42 -0.15 14.66
CA LYS A 43 -3.45 0.80 14.21
C LYS A 43 -3.73 0.70 12.72
N ALA A 44 -2.85 0.06 11.97
CA ALA A 44 -3.01 -0.16 10.54
C ALA A 44 -2.29 -1.43 10.13
N LYS A 45 -2.71 -2.00 9.00
CA LYS A 45 -1.95 -3.09 8.38
C LYS A 45 -1.14 -2.51 7.23
N VAL A 46 0.10 -2.98 7.08
CA VAL A 46 0.98 -2.54 6.00
C VAL A 46 1.36 -3.77 5.19
N ILE A 47 1.04 -3.76 3.91
CA ILE A 47 1.18 -4.90 3.02
C ILE A 47 1.96 -4.48 1.78
N LYS A 48 2.83 -5.36 1.29
CA LYS A 48 3.53 -5.18 0.02
C LYS A 48 3.01 -6.19 -0.98
N ILE A 49 2.73 -5.76 -2.21
CA ILE A 49 2.29 -6.65 -3.27
C ILE A 49 3.20 -6.46 -4.48
N ASP A 50 3.85 -7.54 -4.91
CA ASP A 50 4.70 -7.57 -6.08
C ASP A 50 3.82 -7.59 -7.33
N VAL A 51 3.92 -6.56 -8.17
CA VAL A 51 3.07 -6.44 -9.36
C VAL A 51 3.40 -7.50 -10.42
N ASP A 52 4.64 -7.94 -10.49
CA ASP A 52 5.04 -8.96 -11.47
C ASP A 52 4.45 -10.33 -11.14
N LYS A 53 4.22 -10.60 -9.85
CA LYS A 53 3.62 -11.84 -9.37
C LYS A 53 2.10 -11.76 -9.26
N ASN A 54 1.51 -10.60 -9.51
CA ASN A 54 0.07 -10.35 -9.35
C ASN A 54 -0.47 -9.54 -10.52
N GLN A 55 -0.22 -10.02 -11.74
CA GLN A 55 -0.51 -9.27 -12.95
C GLN A 55 -2.01 -9.00 -13.16
N GLU A 56 -2.86 -9.97 -12.86
CA GLU A 56 -4.31 -9.77 -12.99
C GLU A 56 -4.81 -8.66 -12.07
N LEU A 57 -4.34 -8.67 -10.82
CA LEU A 57 -4.71 -7.65 -9.86
C LEU A 57 -4.20 -6.27 -10.28
N THR A 58 -2.96 -6.23 -10.76
CA THR A 58 -2.32 -5.01 -11.23
C THR A 58 -3.12 -4.38 -12.36
N GLU A 59 -3.57 -5.18 -13.32
CA GLU A 59 -4.40 -4.71 -14.42
C GLU A 59 -5.79 -4.26 -13.94
N ALA A 60 -6.41 -5.03 -13.06
CA ALA A 60 -7.73 -4.71 -12.53
C ALA A 60 -7.73 -3.38 -11.80
N LEU A 61 -6.66 -3.06 -11.08
CA LEU A 61 -6.53 -1.81 -10.34
C LEU A 61 -5.92 -0.69 -11.19
N ARG A 62 -5.60 -0.96 -12.43
CA ARG A 62 -5.03 0.00 -13.39
C ARG A 62 -3.77 0.68 -12.85
N ILE A 63 -2.88 -0.13 -12.30
CA ILE A 63 -1.59 0.35 -11.78
C ILE A 63 -0.64 0.53 -12.96
N LYS A 64 -0.15 1.75 -13.17
CA LYS A 64 0.74 2.07 -14.28
C LYS A 64 2.09 2.60 -13.82
N GLY A 65 2.11 3.42 -12.79
CA GLY A 65 3.37 3.93 -12.21
C GLY A 65 3.75 3.15 -10.98
N LEU A 66 5.05 3.06 -10.68
CA LEU A 66 5.55 2.37 -9.51
C LEU A 66 6.49 3.26 -8.70
N PRO A 67 6.43 3.18 -7.37
CA PRO A 67 5.43 2.45 -6.61
C PRO A 67 4.05 3.07 -6.72
N THR A 68 3.00 2.29 -6.50
CA THR A 68 1.66 2.82 -6.29
C THR A 68 1.22 2.45 -4.89
N LEU A 69 0.80 3.46 -4.15
CA LEU A 69 0.36 3.31 -2.76
C LEU A 69 -1.14 3.46 -2.70
N MET A 70 -1.80 2.56 -1.96
CA MET A 70 -3.25 2.62 -1.76
C MET A 70 -3.58 2.42 -0.30
N ILE A 71 -4.67 3.02 0.15
CA ILE A 71 -5.22 2.76 1.47
C ILE A 71 -6.65 2.27 1.30
N TYR A 72 -6.94 1.15 1.93
CA TYR A 72 -8.28 0.59 2.00
C TYR A 72 -8.79 0.66 3.43
N LYS A 73 -10.08 0.95 3.58
CA LYS A 73 -10.77 0.94 4.87
C LYS A 73 -12.11 0.25 4.70
N ASP A 74 -12.37 -0.77 5.50
CA ASP A 74 -13.61 -1.55 5.43
C ASP A 74 -13.86 -2.09 4.00
N GLY A 75 -12.80 -2.53 3.35
CA GLY A 75 -12.86 -3.11 2.01
C GLY A 75 -12.95 -2.12 0.87
N GLN A 76 -12.90 -0.82 1.14
CA GLN A 76 -13.02 0.22 0.12
C GLN A 76 -11.76 1.05 0.02
N MET A 77 -11.36 1.38 -1.22
CA MET A 77 -10.22 2.25 -1.48
C MET A 77 -10.58 3.68 -1.08
N VAL A 78 -9.83 4.24 -0.12
CA VAL A 78 -10.08 5.60 0.36
C VAL A 78 -8.99 6.57 -0.08
N TRP A 79 -7.85 6.07 -0.58
CA TRP A 79 -6.76 6.93 -1.03
C TRP A 79 -5.83 6.15 -1.96
N ARG A 80 -5.24 6.86 -2.90
CA ARG A 80 -4.30 6.27 -3.86
C ARG A 80 -3.35 7.34 -4.40
N GLN A 81 -2.08 6.97 -4.55
CA GLN A 81 -1.09 7.84 -5.18
C GLN A 81 0.05 7.01 -5.75
N SER A 82 0.55 7.41 -6.92
CA SER A 82 1.74 6.81 -7.52
C SER A 82 2.95 7.69 -7.23
N GLY A 83 4.12 7.06 -7.14
CA GLY A 83 5.38 7.73 -6.88
C GLY A 83 5.82 7.64 -5.43
N GLU A 84 7.04 8.09 -5.18
CA GLU A 84 7.63 8.05 -3.85
C GLU A 84 6.99 9.05 -2.90
N MET A 85 6.93 8.68 -1.63
CA MET A 85 6.46 9.57 -0.55
C MET A 85 7.35 9.39 0.67
N ASP A 86 7.48 10.45 1.46
CA ASP A 86 8.19 10.35 2.73
C ASP A 86 7.33 9.70 3.81
N ALA A 87 7.98 9.15 4.83
CA ALA A 87 7.30 8.41 5.89
C ALA A 87 6.31 9.27 6.67
N ASN A 88 6.69 10.50 7.03
CA ASN A 88 5.83 11.37 7.83
C ASN A 88 4.52 11.72 7.12
N SER A 89 4.60 12.03 5.83
CA SER A 89 3.41 12.32 5.03
C SER A 89 2.50 11.10 4.95
N LEU A 90 3.08 9.94 4.72
CA LEU A 90 2.32 8.71 4.59
C LEU A 90 1.67 8.30 5.91
N ILE A 91 2.39 8.43 7.03
CA ILE A 91 1.85 8.17 8.36
C ILE A 91 0.63 9.07 8.63
N SER A 92 0.74 10.36 8.31
CA SER A 92 -0.37 11.31 8.51
C SER A 92 -1.61 10.91 7.70
N ILE A 93 -1.40 10.52 6.44
CA ILE A 93 -2.51 10.13 5.57
C ILE A 93 -3.20 8.87 6.10
N VAL A 94 -2.44 7.88 6.55
CA VAL A 94 -3.02 6.66 7.13
C VAL A 94 -3.77 6.97 8.43
N GLN A 95 -3.22 7.84 9.28
CA GLN A 95 -3.85 8.21 10.53
C GLN A 95 -5.20 8.89 10.35
N GLU A 96 -5.39 9.59 9.24
CA GLU A 96 -6.69 10.20 8.92
C GLU A 96 -7.78 9.14 8.74
N GLN A 97 -7.40 7.90 8.45
CA GLN A 97 -8.35 6.81 8.21
C GLN A 97 -8.55 5.91 9.43
N VAL A 98 -7.83 6.14 10.49
CA VAL A 98 -7.94 5.34 11.73
C VAL A 98 -9.26 5.59 12.46
#